data_18d5edab8513288ea94fb1cf048bdcee
#
_entry.id   18d5edab8513288ea94fb1cf048bdcee
#
_cell.length_a   1.000
_cell.length_b   1.000
_cell.length_c   1.000
_cell.angle_alpha   90.00
_cell.angle_beta   90.00
_cell.angle_gamma   90.00
#
_symmetry.space_group_name_H-M   'P 1'
#
loop_
_entity.id
_entity.type
_entity.pdbx_description
1 polymer ?
#
loop_
_entity_poly.entity_id
_entity_poly.type
_entity_poly.pdbx_seq_one_letter_code
_entity_poly.pdbx_strand_id
1 'polypeptide(L)'
;MGLHFVIVSLGVVDIMETLSAEERAELKASLLQSGLELMDDKKAILIEKIINVIVEMVHYADERPKTNCSDYLSEKLGYDYTYLANLFSEVKGITIEHYIINHKIEKVKELLLYDELNLTQISYKLNYSSVAHLSNQFKKVTGLTPSHFKQLKIKRNPIEEVGNLSDNSQAQMTEN
;
A
#
# COMPACT_ATOMS: atom_id res chain seq x y z
N MET A 1 -28.05 -13.88 -6.13
CA MET A 1 -28.64 -13.03 -5.05
C MET A 1 -28.96 -11.66 -5.61
N GLY A 2 -30.19 -11.16 -5.44
CA GLY A 2 -30.61 -9.81 -5.90
C GLY A 2 -30.47 -8.78 -4.78
N LEU A 3 -29.25 -8.59 -4.24
CA LEU A 3 -28.99 -7.63 -3.17
C LEU A 3 -28.87 -6.20 -3.72
N HIS A 4 -29.51 -5.24 -3.05
CA HIS A 4 -29.34 -3.82 -3.35
C HIS A 4 -28.22 -3.25 -2.50
N PHE A 5 -27.26 -2.58 -3.13
CA PHE A 5 -26.10 -1.98 -2.45
C PHE A 5 -26.13 -0.46 -2.59
N VAL A 6 -25.64 0.22 -1.56
CA VAL A 6 -25.52 1.69 -1.52
C VAL A 6 -24.15 2.12 -1.99
N ILE A 7 -23.12 1.49 -1.45
CA ILE A 7 -21.72 1.82 -1.73
C ILE A 7 -20.95 0.53 -1.95
N VAL A 8 -20.14 0.51 -3.01
CA VAL A 8 -19.15 -0.54 -3.28
C VAL A 8 -17.78 0.12 -3.32
N SER A 9 -16.91 -0.26 -2.40
CA SER A 9 -15.51 0.16 -2.36
C SER A 9 -14.60 -1.06 -2.21
N LEU A 10 -13.30 -0.89 -2.34
CA LEU A 10 -12.36 -1.99 -2.23
C LEU A 10 -12.49 -2.71 -0.87
N GLY A 11 -12.97 -3.95 -0.90
CA GLY A 11 -13.15 -4.78 0.27
C GLY A 11 -14.36 -4.45 1.15
N VAL A 12 -15.22 -3.48 0.77
CA VAL A 12 -16.41 -3.09 1.54
C VAL A 12 -17.61 -2.90 0.63
N VAL A 13 -18.73 -3.52 1.00
CA VAL A 13 -20.05 -3.30 0.38
C VAL A 13 -21.06 -2.96 1.46
N ASP A 14 -21.69 -1.80 1.35
CA ASP A 14 -22.83 -1.42 2.20
C ASP A 14 -24.11 -1.89 1.50
N ILE A 15 -24.86 -2.76 2.17
CA ILE A 15 -26.10 -3.36 1.69
C ILE A 15 -27.29 -2.67 2.38
N MET A 16 -28.36 -2.37 1.64
CA MET A 16 -29.55 -1.70 2.19
C MET A 16 -30.39 -2.61 3.06
N GLU A 17 -30.36 -3.92 2.79
CA GLU A 17 -31.19 -4.91 3.49
C GLU A 17 -30.44 -5.55 4.66
N THR A 18 -31.20 -5.97 5.67
CA THR A 18 -30.69 -6.81 6.74
C THR A 18 -30.72 -8.25 6.25
N LEU A 19 -29.54 -8.83 6.03
CA LEU A 19 -29.42 -10.24 5.59
C LEU A 19 -29.89 -11.20 6.68
N SER A 20 -30.69 -12.18 6.29
CA SER A 20 -30.99 -13.36 7.13
C SER A 20 -29.74 -14.22 7.33
N ALA A 21 -29.78 -15.14 8.29
CA ALA A 21 -28.67 -16.06 8.55
C ALA A 21 -28.37 -16.95 7.33
N GLU A 22 -29.40 -17.36 6.59
CA GLU A 22 -29.28 -18.19 5.40
C GLU A 22 -28.65 -17.41 4.24
N GLU A 23 -29.13 -16.19 3.95
CA GLU A 23 -28.56 -15.33 2.91
C GLU A 23 -27.11 -14.95 3.20
N ARG A 24 -26.76 -14.75 4.48
CA ARG A 24 -25.40 -14.51 4.90
C ARG A 24 -24.49 -15.70 4.69
N ALA A 25 -24.98 -16.92 4.97
CA ALA A 25 -24.24 -18.15 4.74
C ALA A 25 -23.99 -18.38 3.24
N GLU A 26 -25.00 -18.13 2.39
CA GLU A 26 -24.88 -18.22 0.94
C GLU A 26 -23.90 -17.19 0.38
N LEU A 27 -23.95 -15.95 0.86
CA LEU A 27 -22.99 -14.90 0.49
C LEU A 27 -21.56 -15.28 0.87
N LYS A 28 -21.37 -15.80 2.11
CA LYS A 28 -20.07 -16.29 2.58
C LYS A 28 -19.50 -17.40 1.71
N ALA A 29 -20.35 -18.38 1.32
CA ALA A 29 -19.94 -19.47 0.45
C ALA A 29 -19.56 -18.97 -0.96
N SER A 30 -20.33 -18.05 -1.54
CA SER A 30 -20.06 -17.47 -2.85
C SER A 30 -18.77 -16.63 -2.88
N LEU A 31 -18.51 -15.86 -1.83
CA LEU A 31 -17.26 -15.09 -1.68
C LEU A 31 -16.06 -16.01 -1.55
N LEU A 32 -16.17 -17.09 -0.75
CA LEU A 32 -15.09 -18.05 -0.57
C LEU A 32 -14.71 -18.75 -1.89
N GLN A 33 -15.67 -19.06 -2.74
CA GLN A 33 -15.41 -19.60 -4.09
C GLN A 33 -14.63 -18.63 -4.97
N SER A 34 -14.75 -17.34 -4.73
CA SER A 34 -14.01 -16.27 -5.42
C SER A 34 -12.69 -15.91 -4.74
N GLY A 35 -12.27 -16.66 -3.72
CA GLY A 35 -11.05 -16.40 -2.94
C GLY A 35 -11.18 -15.23 -1.96
N LEU A 36 -12.41 -14.82 -1.62
CA LEU A 36 -12.70 -13.73 -0.69
C LEU A 36 -13.32 -14.30 0.59
N GLU A 37 -13.06 -13.67 1.73
CA GLU A 37 -13.62 -14.03 3.02
C GLU A 37 -14.58 -12.94 3.52
N LEU A 38 -15.80 -13.35 3.96
CA LEU A 38 -16.75 -12.43 4.59
C LEU A 38 -16.31 -12.16 6.04
N MET A 39 -15.99 -10.92 6.34
CA MET A 39 -15.65 -10.50 7.70
C MET A 39 -16.92 -10.24 8.51
N ASP A 40 -17.08 -10.96 9.60
CA ASP A 40 -18.26 -10.90 10.48
C ASP A 40 -18.07 -9.97 11.69
N ASP A 41 -16.84 -9.61 12.02
CA ASP A 41 -16.51 -8.77 13.17
C ASP A 41 -16.48 -7.28 12.77
N LYS A 42 -17.32 -6.46 13.41
CA LYS A 42 -17.34 -5.01 13.23
C LYS A 42 -15.97 -4.36 13.47
N LYS A 43 -15.19 -4.88 14.43
CA LYS A 43 -13.83 -4.41 14.69
C LYS A 43 -12.92 -4.72 13.50
N ALA A 44 -12.98 -5.94 12.97
CA ALA A 44 -12.20 -6.35 11.82
C ALA A 44 -12.54 -5.52 10.58
N ILE A 45 -13.83 -5.28 10.32
CA ILE A 45 -14.29 -4.39 9.23
C ILE A 45 -13.74 -2.97 9.39
N LEU A 46 -13.77 -2.42 10.61
CA LEU A 46 -13.24 -1.08 10.86
C LEU A 46 -11.72 -1.03 10.67
N ILE A 47 -10.99 -2.06 11.08
CA ILE A 47 -9.54 -2.18 10.83
C ILE A 47 -9.24 -2.17 9.33
N GLU A 48 -9.98 -2.92 8.53
CA GLU A 48 -9.80 -2.91 7.07
C GLU A 48 -10.12 -1.53 6.46
N LYS A 49 -11.16 -0.84 6.95
CA LYS A 49 -11.45 0.55 6.54
C LYS A 49 -10.28 1.48 6.87
N ILE A 50 -9.68 1.38 8.06
CA ILE A 50 -8.49 2.16 8.44
C ILE A 50 -7.33 1.88 7.47
N ILE A 51 -7.05 0.60 7.19
CA ILE A 51 -5.99 0.19 6.27
C ILE A 51 -6.22 0.78 4.87
N ASN A 52 -7.42 0.64 4.33
CA ASN A 52 -7.76 1.14 3.00
C ASN A 52 -7.58 2.66 2.88
N VAL A 53 -8.02 3.42 3.89
CA VAL A 53 -7.82 4.89 3.93
C VAL A 53 -6.33 5.25 3.98
N ILE A 54 -5.50 4.51 4.75
CA ILE A 54 -4.05 4.74 4.80
C ILE A 54 -3.39 4.41 3.46
N VAL A 55 -3.75 3.30 2.84
CA VAL A 55 -3.22 2.89 1.53
C VAL A 55 -3.60 3.91 0.45
N GLU A 56 -4.87 4.34 0.42
CA GLU A 56 -5.34 5.39 -0.49
C GLU A 56 -4.52 6.68 -0.30
N MET A 57 -4.37 7.12 0.94
CA MET A 57 -3.64 8.35 1.28
C MET A 57 -2.15 8.30 0.89
N VAL A 58 -1.49 7.16 1.04
CA VAL A 58 -0.03 7.04 0.81
C VAL A 58 0.30 6.73 -0.64
N HIS A 59 -0.51 5.91 -1.31
CA HIS A 59 -0.16 5.35 -2.62
C HIS A 59 -0.91 6.00 -3.79
N TYR A 60 -2.14 6.48 -3.57
CA TYR A 60 -3.03 6.91 -4.65
C TYR A 60 -3.46 8.38 -4.58
N ALA A 61 -3.25 9.09 -3.48
CA ALA A 61 -3.62 10.49 -3.39
C ALA A 61 -2.73 11.35 -4.29
N ASP A 62 -3.30 11.96 -5.32
CA ASP A 62 -2.61 12.93 -6.18
C ASP A 62 -2.42 14.26 -5.47
N GLU A 63 -3.36 14.64 -4.60
CA GLU A 63 -3.29 15.84 -3.78
C GLU A 63 -3.08 15.49 -2.30
N ARG A 64 -2.28 16.31 -1.63
CA ARG A 64 -2.03 16.17 -0.19
C ARG A 64 -3.31 16.42 0.60
N PRO A 65 -3.66 15.59 1.59
CA PRO A 65 -4.66 15.98 2.57
C PRO A 65 -4.27 17.32 3.20
N LYS A 66 -5.19 18.28 3.21
CA LYS A 66 -4.98 19.60 3.82
C LYS A 66 -4.89 19.55 5.35
N THR A 67 -5.36 18.45 5.92
CA THR A 67 -5.39 18.17 7.36
C THR A 67 -4.29 17.19 7.75
N ASN A 68 -3.99 17.10 9.04
CA ASN A 68 -3.10 16.07 9.55
C ASN A 68 -3.75 14.67 9.39
N CYS A 69 -2.97 13.62 9.53
CA CYS A 69 -3.41 12.26 9.30
C CYS A 69 -4.50 11.79 10.28
N SER A 70 -4.45 12.24 11.54
CA SER A 70 -5.45 11.92 12.55
C SER A 70 -6.81 12.51 12.21
N ASP A 71 -6.85 13.78 11.82
CA ASP A 71 -8.09 14.46 11.43
C ASP A 71 -8.67 13.84 10.15
N TYR A 72 -7.81 13.52 9.17
CA TYR A 72 -8.22 12.89 7.93
C TYR A 72 -8.88 11.53 8.18
N LEU A 73 -8.27 10.68 9.03
CA LEU A 73 -8.85 9.38 9.40
C LEU A 73 -10.17 9.54 10.15
N SER A 74 -10.25 10.47 11.10
CA SER A 74 -11.47 10.72 11.86
C SER A 74 -12.62 11.21 10.97
N GLU A 75 -12.34 12.13 10.05
CA GLU A 75 -13.32 12.67 9.10
C GLU A 75 -13.80 11.59 8.14
N LYS A 76 -12.91 10.82 7.54
CA LYS A 76 -13.24 9.76 6.58
C LYS A 76 -14.02 8.60 7.20
N LEU A 77 -13.71 8.23 8.43
CA LEU A 77 -14.29 7.05 9.07
C LEU A 77 -15.43 7.37 10.03
N GLY A 78 -15.61 8.64 10.44
CA GLY A 78 -16.65 9.07 11.37
C GLY A 78 -16.41 8.62 12.81
N TYR A 79 -15.18 8.36 13.22
CA TYR A 79 -14.79 7.94 14.57
C TYR A 79 -13.71 8.86 15.14
N ASP A 80 -13.67 8.98 16.48
CA ASP A 80 -12.57 9.64 17.17
C ASP A 80 -11.24 8.93 16.90
N TYR A 81 -10.18 9.71 16.67
CA TYR A 81 -8.86 9.14 16.35
C TYR A 81 -8.29 8.27 17.48
N THR A 82 -8.52 8.64 18.75
CA THR A 82 -8.04 7.86 19.88
C THR A 82 -8.66 6.47 19.88
N TYR A 83 -9.95 6.38 19.57
CA TYR A 83 -10.63 5.09 19.42
C TYR A 83 -10.03 4.27 18.26
N LEU A 84 -9.84 4.87 17.08
CA LEU A 84 -9.24 4.20 15.92
C LEU A 84 -7.82 3.70 16.23
N ALA A 85 -6.99 4.53 16.87
CA ALA A 85 -5.60 4.22 17.22
C ALA A 85 -5.51 3.07 18.24
N ASN A 86 -6.35 3.09 19.27
CA ASN A 86 -6.39 2.02 20.26
C ASN A 86 -6.85 0.70 19.64
N LEU A 87 -7.94 0.71 18.88
CA LEU A 87 -8.45 -0.47 18.19
C LEU A 87 -7.42 -1.04 17.22
N PHE A 88 -6.77 -0.19 16.43
CA PHE A 88 -5.75 -0.61 15.47
C PHE A 88 -4.55 -1.26 16.17
N SER A 89 -4.08 -0.64 17.25
CA SER A 89 -2.94 -1.14 18.02
C SER A 89 -3.28 -2.47 18.74
N GLU A 90 -4.51 -2.61 19.24
CA GLU A 90 -4.99 -3.86 19.86
C GLU A 90 -4.99 -5.02 18.86
N VAL A 91 -5.45 -4.77 17.62
CA VAL A 91 -5.63 -5.83 16.60
C VAL A 91 -4.36 -6.09 15.79
N LYS A 92 -3.64 -5.04 15.41
CA LYS A 92 -2.44 -5.16 14.53
C LYS A 92 -1.12 -5.22 15.28
N GLY A 93 -1.10 -4.94 16.59
CA GLY A 93 0.12 -4.96 17.42
C GLY A 93 1.10 -3.82 17.14
N ILE A 94 0.72 -2.85 16.28
CA ILE A 94 1.52 -1.66 15.94
C ILE A 94 0.61 -0.44 15.88
N THR A 95 1.18 0.76 16.05
CA THR A 95 0.39 1.99 15.96
C THR A 95 0.05 2.36 14.51
N ILE A 96 -1.00 3.16 14.31
CA ILE A 96 -1.37 3.71 13.00
C ILE A 96 -0.20 4.50 12.40
N GLU A 97 0.50 5.30 13.21
CA GLU A 97 1.65 6.08 12.75
C GLU A 97 2.77 5.18 12.23
N HIS A 98 3.07 4.09 12.94
CA HIS A 98 4.07 3.11 12.50
C HIS A 98 3.66 2.44 11.18
N TYR A 99 2.38 2.11 11.06
CA TYR A 99 1.82 1.52 9.83
C TYR A 99 1.96 2.48 8.64
N ILE A 100 1.61 3.76 8.82
CA ILE A 100 1.78 4.82 7.81
C ILE A 100 3.25 5.00 7.43
N ILE A 101 4.16 5.01 8.42
CA ILE A 101 5.60 5.11 8.16
C ILE A 101 6.07 3.97 7.28
N ASN A 102 5.68 2.73 7.59
CA ASN A 102 6.07 1.56 6.80
C ASN A 102 5.58 1.69 5.35
N HIS A 103 4.31 2.05 5.14
CA HIS A 103 3.77 2.28 3.79
C HIS A 103 4.48 3.41 3.04
N LYS A 104 4.80 4.53 3.71
CA LYS A 104 5.59 5.61 3.12
C LYS A 104 6.98 5.12 2.70
N ILE A 105 7.65 4.31 3.52
CA ILE A 105 8.98 3.77 3.19
C ILE A 105 8.91 2.80 2.01
N GLU A 106 7.87 1.95 1.91
CA GLU A 106 7.65 1.12 0.72
C GLU A 106 7.46 1.99 -0.54
N LYS A 107 6.67 3.07 -0.44
CA LYS A 107 6.50 4.01 -1.56
C LYS A 107 7.80 4.74 -1.91
N VAL A 108 8.64 5.09 -0.94
CA VAL A 108 9.99 5.64 -1.20
C VAL A 108 10.83 4.64 -1.99
N LYS A 109 10.85 3.35 -1.60
CA LYS A 109 11.58 2.30 -2.32
C LYS A 109 11.12 2.18 -3.77
N GLU A 110 9.80 2.17 -3.98
CA GLU A 110 9.20 2.15 -5.31
C GLU A 110 9.68 3.34 -6.16
N LEU A 111 9.50 4.57 -5.66
CA LEU A 111 9.88 5.79 -6.39
C LEU A 111 11.39 5.90 -6.66
N LEU A 112 12.24 5.37 -5.77
CA LEU A 112 13.69 5.29 -5.99
C LEU A 112 14.07 4.31 -7.11
N LEU A 113 13.29 3.25 -7.31
CA LEU A 113 13.53 2.24 -8.34
C LEU A 113 13.10 2.71 -9.73
N TYR A 114 11.98 3.43 -9.83
CA TYR A 114 11.52 3.99 -11.11
C TYR A 114 12.38 5.16 -11.61
N ASP A 115 13.22 5.74 -10.75
CA ASP A 115 14.20 6.81 -11.06
C ASP A 115 13.62 8.08 -11.70
N GLU A 116 12.31 8.28 -11.60
CA GLU A 116 11.63 9.45 -12.15
C GLU A 116 11.74 10.68 -11.27
N LEU A 117 11.97 10.49 -9.95
CA LEU A 117 12.00 11.54 -8.95
C LEU A 117 13.31 11.52 -8.17
N ASN A 118 13.88 12.70 -7.94
CA ASN A 118 14.99 12.83 -6.99
C ASN A 118 14.49 12.80 -5.53
N LEU A 119 15.43 12.62 -4.59
CA LEU A 119 15.08 12.45 -3.17
C LEU A 119 14.35 13.66 -2.57
N THR A 120 14.63 14.86 -3.07
CA THR A 120 13.92 16.07 -2.66
C THR A 120 12.46 16.05 -3.10
N GLN A 121 12.21 15.69 -4.35
CA GLN A 121 10.85 15.53 -4.89
C GLN A 121 10.07 14.44 -4.16
N ILE A 122 10.72 13.29 -3.86
CA ILE A 122 10.11 12.21 -3.08
C ILE A 122 9.75 12.69 -1.68
N SER A 123 10.64 13.46 -1.01
CA SER A 123 10.37 13.99 0.32
C SER A 123 9.14 14.90 0.33
N TYR A 124 9.00 15.76 -0.66
CA TYR A 124 7.82 16.62 -0.84
C TYR A 124 6.56 15.81 -1.15
N LYS A 125 6.64 14.86 -2.08
CA LYS A 125 5.50 14.03 -2.47
C LYS A 125 4.92 13.25 -1.30
N LEU A 126 5.78 12.70 -0.43
CA LEU A 126 5.36 11.89 0.71
C LEU A 126 5.21 12.68 2.04
N ASN A 127 5.21 14.01 1.94
CA ASN A 127 4.96 14.89 3.07
C ASN A 127 5.96 14.76 4.23
N TYR A 128 7.25 14.63 3.89
CA TYR A 128 8.33 14.77 4.86
C TYR A 128 8.70 16.24 5.03
N SER A 129 9.01 16.65 6.26
CA SER A 129 9.44 18.04 6.55
C SER A 129 10.78 18.41 5.91
N SER A 130 11.61 17.40 5.58
CA SER A 130 12.90 17.59 4.91
C SER A 130 13.41 16.27 4.33
N VAL A 131 14.38 16.36 3.41
CA VAL A 131 15.13 15.20 2.88
C VAL A 131 15.86 14.47 4.01
N ALA A 132 16.39 15.21 5.00
CA ALA A 132 17.07 14.61 6.15
C ALA A 132 16.11 13.79 7.01
N HIS A 133 14.87 14.27 7.21
CA HIS A 133 13.83 13.54 7.94
C HIS A 133 13.49 12.23 7.22
N LEU A 134 13.23 12.28 5.91
CA LEU A 134 13.01 11.09 5.08
C LEU A 134 14.17 10.09 5.19
N SER A 135 15.42 10.57 5.00
CA SER A 135 16.62 9.73 5.00
C SER A 135 16.84 9.03 6.35
N ASN A 136 16.62 9.74 7.46
CA ASN A 136 16.73 9.18 8.80
C ASN A 136 15.66 8.13 9.06
N GLN A 137 14.41 8.41 8.67
CA GLN A 137 13.31 7.47 8.84
C GLN A 137 13.48 6.23 7.95
N PHE A 138 13.89 6.41 6.70
CA PHE A 138 14.21 5.33 5.78
C PHE A 138 15.30 4.41 6.34
N LYS A 139 16.40 5.01 6.86
CA LYS A 139 17.49 4.25 7.49
C LYS A 139 17.01 3.51 8.74
N LYS A 140 16.15 4.14 9.56
CA LYS A 140 15.60 3.51 10.77
C LYS A 140 14.79 2.26 10.45
N VAL A 141 14.00 2.28 9.37
CA VAL A 141 13.12 1.18 8.97
C VAL A 141 13.87 0.10 8.17
N THR A 142 14.78 0.50 7.26
CA THR A 142 15.41 -0.42 6.30
C THR A 142 16.85 -0.82 6.67
N GLY A 143 17.48 -0.10 7.60
CA GLY A 143 18.92 -0.24 7.90
C GLY A 143 19.84 0.47 6.90
N LEU A 144 19.34 0.98 5.78
CA LEU A 144 20.11 1.58 4.68
C LEU A 144 19.72 3.03 4.46
N THR A 145 20.64 3.84 3.95
CA THR A 145 20.27 5.17 3.41
C THR A 145 19.57 5.01 2.06
N PRO A 146 18.69 5.95 1.65
CA PRO A 146 18.03 5.91 0.34
C PRO A 146 19.02 5.79 -0.83
N SER A 147 20.13 6.53 -0.79
CA SER A 147 21.16 6.47 -1.83
C SER A 147 21.85 5.11 -1.90
N HIS A 148 22.17 4.51 -0.76
CA HIS A 148 22.77 3.18 -0.72
C HIS A 148 21.78 2.10 -1.20
N PHE A 149 20.51 2.19 -0.80
CA PHE A 149 19.45 1.31 -1.30
C PHE A 149 19.34 1.35 -2.83
N LYS A 150 19.33 2.55 -3.43
CA LYS A 150 19.31 2.75 -4.88
C LYS A 150 20.52 2.10 -5.56
N GLN A 151 21.73 2.33 -5.04
CA GLN A 151 22.97 1.74 -5.60
C GLN A 151 22.98 0.21 -5.58
N LEU A 152 22.50 -0.41 -4.49
CA LEU A 152 22.43 -1.88 -4.38
C LEU A 152 21.48 -2.49 -5.40
N LYS A 153 20.38 -1.81 -5.73
CA LYS A 153 19.42 -2.29 -6.72
C LYS A 153 19.92 -2.13 -8.15
N ILE A 154 20.57 -1.01 -8.48
CA ILE A 154 21.20 -0.79 -9.78
C ILE A 154 22.27 -1.86 -10.08
N LYS A 155 23.07 -2.26 -9.07
CA LYS A 155 24.09 -3.32 -9.23
C LYS A 155 23.52 -4.72 -9.43
N ARG A 156 22.26 -4.98 -9.08
CA ARG A 156 21.60 -6.29 -9.27
C ARG A 156 20.97 -6.47 -10.65
N ASN A 157 20.67 -5.40 -11.39
CA ASN A 157 20.06 -5.46 -12.72
C ASN A 157 21.01 -5.77 -13.91
N PRO A 158 22.38 -5.72 -13.83
CA PRO A 158 23.24 -6.00 -14.98
C PRO A 158 23.31 -7.46 -15.41
N ILE A 159 22.71 -8.41 -14.68
CA ILE A 159 22.86 -9.86 -14.99
C ILE A 159 21.85 -10.33 -16.04
N GLU A 160 20.77 -9.64 -16.27
CA GLU A 160 19.75 -10.03 -17.27
C GLU A 160 20.07 -9.55 -18.70
N GLU A 161 20.93 -8.53 -18.91
CA GLU A 161 21.30 -8.05 -20.24
C GLU A 161 22.46 -8.82 -20.89
N VAL A 162 23.19 -9.64 -20.18
CA VAL A 162 24.34 -10.39 -20.74
C VAL A 162 23.92 -11.66 -21.49
N GLY A 163 22.66 -12.08 -21.37
CA GLY A 163 22.12 -13.29 -22.02
C GLY A 163 21.84 -13.16 -23.52
N ASN A 164 21.77 -11.95 -24.10
CA ASN A 164 21.32 -11.74 -25.47
C ASN A 164 22.41 -11.35 -26.50
N LEU A 165 23.71 -11.43 -26.11
CA LEU A 165 24.80 -11.05 -27.02
C LEU A 165 25.62 -12.25 -27.59
N SER A 166 25.21 -13.50 -27.36
CA SER A 166 25.98 -14.67 -27.80
C SER A 166 25.43 -15.40 -29.03
N ASP A 167 24.37 -14.90 -29.69
CA ASP A 167 23.77 -15.64 -30.82
C ASP A 167 23.98 -14.99 -32.22
N ASN A 168 24.86 -13.99 -32.35
CA ASN A 168 25.04 -13.31 -33.64
C ASN A 168 26.46 -13.48 -34.26
N SER A 169 27.23 -14.50 -33.89
CA SER A 169 28.59 -14.70 -34.41
C SER A 169 28.80 -15.99 -35.22
N GLN A 170 27.74 -16.69 -35.68
CA GLN A 170 27.92 -17.91 -36.51
C GLN A 170 27.20 -17.86 -37.88
N ALA A 171 27.02 -16.69 -38.46
CA ALA A 171 26.40 -16.59 -39.81
C ALA A 171 27.29 -15.90 -40.84
N GLN A 172 28.61 -16.03 -40.80
CA GLN A 172 29.50 -15.59 -41.90
C GLN A 172 30.77 -16.46 -41.99
N MET A 173 30.65 -17.73 -42.37
CA MET A 173 31.76 -18.51 -42.92
C MET A 173 31.23 -19.72 -43.70
N THR A 174 30.54 -19.46 -44.84
CA THR A 174 30.45 -20.44 -45.95
C THR A 174 30.09 -19.67 -47.21
N GLU A 175 31.12 -19.09 -47.90
CA GLU A 175 31.14 -18.87 -49.33
C GLU A 175 32.56 -18.44 -49.73
N ASN A 176 33.41 -19.43 -50.08
CA ASN A 176 34.39 -19.37 -51.18
C ASN A 176 34.99 -20.78 -51.36
#